data_40a818130771cc4537710c89fe76aa4c
#
_entry.id   40a818130771cc4537710c89fe76aa4c
#
_cell.length_a   1.000
_cell.length_b   1.000
_cell.length_c   1.000
_cell.angle_alpha   90.00
_cell.angle_beta   90.00
_cell.angle_gamma   90.00
#
_symmetry.space_group_name_H-M   'P 1'
#
loop_
_entity.id
_entity.type
_entity.pdbx_description
1 polymer ?
#
loop_
_entity_poly.entity_id
_entity_poly.type
_entity_poly.pdbx_seq_one_letter_code
_entity_poly.pdbx_strand_id
1 'polypeptide(L)'
;MKKAIIVYESVYGNTKKIAEAISQGISSIEGAECIVKKTGEIHTDDLCDYDAILLGGPNHNQEPPLNLLRFIERAAIVHLKAKIGAAFDTYTGGNRNIAVKKLESKMREELPGISVLDLLSAKVTGRKGPLADDEESRAREFGIAFGEKLLLD
;
A
#
# COMPACT_ATOMS: atom_id res chain seq x y z
N MET A 1 -7.45 7.95 -18.25
CA MET A 1 -7.71 7.12 -17.07
C MET A 1 -6.57 7.27 -16.08
N LYS A 2 -6.89 7.47 -14.82
CA LYS A 2 -5.87 7.54 -13.77
C LYS A 2 -5.45 6.13 -13.38
N LYS A 3 -4.15 5.94 -13.16
CA LYS A 3 -3.56 4.62 -12.90
C LYS A 3 -2.93 4.57 -11.52
N ALA A 4 -3.29 3.57 -10.73
CA ALA A 4 -2.68 3.30 -9.44
C ALA A 4 -1.96 1.95 -9.47
N ILE A 5 -0.91 1.84 -8.69
CA ILE A 5 -0.22 0.58 -8.44
C ILE A 5 -0.09 0.37 -6.94
N ILE A 6 -0.36 -0.85 -6.51
CA ILE A 6 -0.11 -1.28 -5.13
C ILE A 6 1.08 -2.24 -5.17
N VAL A 7 2.13 -1.90 -4.42
CA VAL A 7 3.32 -2.75 -4.31
C VAL A 7 3.39 -3.27 -2.87
N TYR A 8 3.48 -4.57 -2.71
CA TYR A 8 3.35 -5.18 -1.39
C TYR A 8 4.33 -6.33 -1.17
N GLU A 9 4.50 -6.69 0.10
CA GLU A 9 5.10 -7.95 0.55
C GLU A 9 4.08 -8.71 1.38
N SER A 10 4.10 -10.03 1.30
CA SER A 10 3.19 -10.88 2.06
C SER A 10 3.87 -12.22 2.35
N VAL A 11 3.70 -12.73 3.57
CA VAL A 11 4.27 -14.03 3.96
C VAL A 11 3.20 -15.13 3.87
N TYR A 12 2.04 -14.89 4.46
CA TYR A 12 0.97 -15.90 4.55
C TYR A 12 -0.25 -15.56 3.69
N GLY A 13 -0.19 -14.50 2.90
CA GLY A 13 -1.27 -14.11 2.00
C GLY A 13 -2.26 -13.10 2.56
N ASN A 14 -2.15 -12.71 3.82
CA ASN A 14 -3.09 -11.77 4.42
C ASN A 14 -2.92 -10.35 3.87
N THR A 15 -1.67 -9.89 3.77
CA THR A 15 -1.38 -8.59 3.18
C THR A 15 -1.79 -8.55 1.70
N LYS A 16 -1.59 -9.67 0.99
CA LYS A 16 -2.04 -9.80 -0.40
C LYS A 16 -3.54 -9.59 -0.52
N LYS A 17 -4.33 -10.20 0.38
CA LYS A 17 -5.79 -10.06 0.37
C LYS A 17 -6.20 -8.60 0.60
N ILE A 18 -5.52 -7.90 1.49
CA ILE A 18 -5.78 -6.48 1.76
C ILE A 18 -5.41 -5.65 0.52
N ALA A 19 -4.26 -5.92 -0.10
CA ALA A 19 -3.86 -5.22 -1.31
C ALA A 19 -4.88 -5.41 -2.44
N GLU A 20 -5.36 -6.63 -2.63
CA GLU A 20 -6.36 -6.95 -3.64
C GLU A 20 -7.69 -6.26 -3.35
N ALA A 21 -8.11 -6.20 -2.09
CA ALA A 21 -9.35 -5.52 -1.70
C ALA A 21 -9.27 -4.01 -1.94
N ILE A 22 -8.14 -3.39 -1.59
CA ILE A 22 -7.91 -1.97 -1.88
C ILE A 22 -7.99 -1.73 -3.40
N SER A 23 -7.32 -2.59 -4.17
CA SER A 23 -7.31 -2.50 -5.63
C SER A 23 -8.72 -2.61 -6.22
N GLN A 24 -9.54 -3.53 -5.72
CA GLN A 24 -10.92 -3.65 -6.13
C GLN A 24 -11.70 -2.36 -5.88
N GLY A 25 -11.48 -1.75 -4.71
CA GLY A 25 -12.11 -0.48 -4.37
C GLY A 25 -11.73 0.65 -5.32
N ILE A 26 -10.43 0.79 -5.59
CA ILE A 26 -9.95 1.82 -6.53
C ILE A 26 -10.53 1.58 -7.92
N SER A 27 -10.48 0.35 -8.40
CA SER A 27 -10.93 0.01 -9.75
C SER A 27 -12.44 0.11 -9.93
N SER A 28 -13.21 0.13 -8.83
CA SER A 28 -14.66 0.32 -8.90
C SER A 28 -15.05 1.76 -9.25
N ILE A 29 -14.11 2.70 -9.13
CA ILE A 29 -14.36 4.10 -9.47
C ILE A 29 -14.13 4.30 -10.97
N GLU A 30 -15.16 4.81 -11.65
CA GLU A 30 -15.06 5.08 -13.08
C GLU A 30 -13.93 6.10 -13.34
N GLY A 31 -13.05 5.78 -14.26
CA GLY A 31 -11.91 6.62 -14.58
C GLY A 31 -10.62 6.26 -13.83
N ALA A 32 -10.66 5.27 -12.94
CA ALA A 32 -9.50 4.79 -12.20
C ALA A 32 -9.24 3.32 -12.50
N GLU A 33 -7.98 2.94 -12.58
CA GLU A 33 -7.58 1.53 -12.65
C GLU A 33 -6.44 1.29 -11.67
N CYS A 34 -6.30 0.06 -11.21
CA CYS A 34 -5.29 -0.30 -10.22
C CYS A 34 -4.76 -1.70 -10.48
N ILE A 35 -3.45 -1.85 -10.41
CA ILE A 35 -2.81 -3.17 -10.47
C ILE A 35 -2.08 -3.44 -9.15
N VAL A 36 -1.82 -4.71 -8.88
CA VAL A 36 -1.19 -5.18 -7.66
C VAL A 36 0.03 -6.00 -8.02
N LYS A 37 1.19 -5.66 -7.45
CA LYS A 37 2.46 -6.33 -7.70
C LYS A 37 3.25 -6.50 -6.41
N LYS A 38 4.01 -7.58 -6.32
CA LYS A 38 5.02 -7.72 -5.27
C LYS A 38 6.24 -6.86 -5.60
N THR A 39 7.04 -6.56 -4.59
CA THR A 39 8.26 -5.77 -4.79
C THR A 39 9.20 -6.35 -5.86
N GLY A 40 9.23 -7.68 -6.00
CA GLY A 40 10.07 -8.34 -6.99
C GLY A 40 9.45 -8.45 -8.38
N GLU A 41 8.22 -8.02 -8.57
CA GLU A 41 7.48 -8.17 -9.82
C GLU A 41 7.44 -6.87 -10.66
N ILE A 42 8.04 -5.80 -10.17
CA ILE A 42 8.03 -4.52 -10.86
C ILE A 42 9.37 -3.82 -10.71
N HIS A 43 9.81 -3.17 -11.78
CA HIS A 43 10.98 -2.31 -11.75
C HIS A 43 10.58 -0.92 -11.26
N THR A 44 11.40 -0.31 -10.41
CA THR A 44 11.09 1.02 -9.86
C THR A 44 10.98 2.10 -10.93
N ASP A 45 11.67 1.94 -12.07
CA ASP A 45 11.54 2.88 -13.19
C ASP A 45 10.12 2.93 -13.73
N ASP A 46 9.39 1.82 -13.66
CA ASP A 46 8.03 1.74 -14.19
C ASP A 46 7.03 2.49 -13.32
N LEU A 47 7.41 2.87 -12.09
CA LEU A 47 6.54 3.66 -11.21
C LEU A 47 6.19 5.03 -11.80
N CYS A 48 7.01 5.54 -12.69
CA CYS A 48 6.73 6.82 -13.37
C CYS A 48 5.44 6.77 -14.19
N ASP A 49 5.02 5.58 -14.62
CA ASP A 49 3.83 5.40 -15.45
C ASP A 49 2.52 5.47 -14.65
N TYR A 50 2.60 5.58 -13.33
CA TYR A 50 1.43 5.57 -12.45
C TYR A 50 1.21 6.93 -11.79
N ASP A 51 -0.05 7.27 -11.60
CA ASP A 51 -0.44 8.51 -10.92
C ASP A 51 -0.44 8.34 -9.40
N ALA A 52 -0.63 7.12 -8.93
CA ALA A 52 -0.68 6.80 -7.51
C ALA A 52 0.12 5.54 -7.19
N ILE A 53 0.80 5.56 -6.05
CA ILE A 53 1.64 4.45 -5.58
C ILE A 53 1.29 4.17 -4.13
N LEU A 54 0.77 2.95 -3.87
CA LEU A 54 0.43 2.50 -2.52
C LEU A 54 1.39 1.38 -2.14
N LEU A 55 1.91 1.43 -0.92
CA LEU A 55 2.88 0.44 -0.44
C LEU A 55 2.37 -0.22 0.83
N GLY A 56 2.57 -1.52 0.95
CA GLY A 56 2.12 -2.24 2.14
C GLY A 56 2.84 -3.56 2.39
N GLY A 57 2.79 -4.00 3.64
CA GLY A 57 3.39 -5.24 4.07
C GLY A 57 2.95 -5.63 5.46
N PRO A 58 3.30 -6.85 5.91
CA PRO A 58 2.97 -7.26 7.26
C PRO A 58 3.88 -6.57 8.28
N ASN A 59 3.37 -6.43 9.50
CA ASN A 59 4.16 -5.98 10.64
C ASN A 59 5.12 -7.11 11.05
N HIS A 60 6.42 -6.88 10.93
CA HIS A 60 7.47 -7.80 11.38
C HIS A 60 8.18 -7.17 12.57
N ASN A 61 7.87 -7.65 13.78
CA ASN A 61 8.49 -7.12 15.00
C ASN A 61 8.42 -5.58 15.04
N GLN A 62 7.22 -5.05 14.75
CA GLN A 62 6.93 -3.61 14.76
C GLN A 62 7.59 -2.83 13.61
N GLU A 63 8.13 -3.54 12.63
CA GLU A 63 8.78 -2.91 11.47
C GLU A 63 8.13 -3.35 10.16
N PRO A 64 8.17 -2.51 9.10
CA PRO A 64 7.82 -2.96 7.76
C PRO A 64 8.82 -4.02 7.28
N PRO A 65 8.43 -4.87 6.31
CA PRO A 65 9.37 -5.85 5.76
C PRO A 65 10.60 -5.20 5.14
N LEU A 66 11.76 -5.83 5.32
CA LEU A 66 13.01 -5.31 4.79
C LEU A 66 12.98 -5.14 3.26
N ASN A 67 12.37 -6.11 2.55
CA ASN A 67 12.28 -6.02 1.09
C ASN A 67 11.48 -4.79 0.63
N LEU A 68 10.47 -4.41 1.41
CA LEU A 68 9.68 -3.21 1.11
C LEU A 68 10.50 -1.94 1.34
N LEU A 69 11.27 -1.91 2.44
CA LEU A 69 12.15 -0.77 2.72
C LEU A 69 13.22 -0.62 1.65
N ARG A 70 13.78 -1.72 1.19
CA ARG A 70 14.76 -1.72 0.10
C ARG A 70 14.15 -1.28 -1.23
N PHE A 71 12.90 -1.66 -1.47
CA PHE A 71 12.17 -1.19 -2.64
C PHE A 71 12.04 0.33 -2.63
N ILE A 72 11.70 0.91 -1.48
CA ILE A 72 11.61 2.36 -1.32
C ILE A 72 12.94 3.04 -1.63
N GLU A 73 14.04 2.47 -1.14
CA GLU A 73 15.39 3.02 -1.40
C GLU A 73 15.72 3.00 -2.88
N ARG A 74 15.36 1.93 -3.59
CA ARG A 74 15.54 1.87 -5.04
C ARG A 74 14.63 2.87 -5.76
N ALA A 75 13.41 3.03 -5.30
CA ALA A 75 12.46 3.98 -5.90
C ALA A 75 12.91 5.43 -5.72
N ALA A 76 13.63 5.72 -4.63
CA ALA A 76 14.14 7.07 -4.37
C ALA A 76 15.07 7.57 -5.48
N ILE A 77 15.79 6.67 -6.14
CA ILE A 77 16.72 7.02 -7.20
C ILE A 77 16.00 7.48 -8.47
N VAL A 78 14.74 7.07 -8.63
CA VAL A 78 13.94 7.39 -9.83
C VAL A 78 13.46 8.84 -9.84
N HIS A 79 13.43 9.50 -8.69
CA HIS A 79 12.96 10.89 -8.54
C HIS A 79 11.51 11.08 -9.02
N LEU A 80 10.60 10.31 -8.43
CA LEU A 80 9.17 10.41 -8.72
C LEU A 80 8.64 11.79 -8.39
N LYS A 81 7.68 12.29 -9.20
CA LYS A 81 7.11 13.63 -9.03
C LYS A 81 5.60 13.62 -9.20
N ALA A 82 4.93 14.47 -8.42
CA ALA A 82 3.51 14.73 -8.56
C ALA A 82 2.65 13.47 -8.47
N LYS A 83 3.01 12.56 -7.56
CA LYS A 83 2.24 11.34 -7.30
C LYS A 83 1.51 11.47 -5.98
N ILE A 84 0.41 10.72 -5.85
CA ILE A 84 -0.22 10.53 -4.54
C ILE A 84 0.01 9.09 -4.11
N GLY A 85 -0.18 8.82 -2.83
CA GLY A 85 0.04 7.48 -2.33
C GLY A 85 -0.63 7.20 -1.00
N ALA A 86 -0.45 5.99 -0.54
CA ALA A 86 -0.95 5.53 0.75
C ALA A 86 -0.06 4.40 1.25
N ALA A 87 -0.13 4.14 2.54
CA ALA A 87 0.58 3.04 3.17
C ALA A 87 -0.41 2.13 3.90
N PHE A 88 -0.16 0.83 3.93
CA PHE A 88 -0.98 -0.09 4.68
C PHE A 88 -0.15 -1.21 5.28
N ASP A 89 -0.66 -1.80 6.35
CA ASP A 89 -0.05 -2.99 6.95
C ASP A 89 -1.11 -4.00 7.36
N THR A 90 -0.63 -5.19 7.73
CA THR A 90 -1.42 -6.17 8.47
C THR A 90 -0.69 -6.43 9.78
N TYR A 91 -1.42 -6.58 10.88
CA TYR A 91 -0.83 -6.70 12.22
C TYR A 91 -1.59 -7.69 13.07
N THR A 92 -0.94 -8.16 14.15
CA THR A 92 -1.56 -9.00 15.16
C THR A 92 -1.48 -8.31 16.52
N GLY A 93 -2.36 -8.71 17.44
CA GLY A 93 -2.32 -8.23 18.82
C GLY A 93 -2.48 -6.74 18.94
N GLY A 94 -1.66 -6.11 19.76
CA GLY A 94 -1.72 -4.68 20.04
C GLY A 94 -0.86 -3.82 19.12
N ASN A 95 -0.47 -4.32 17.94
CA ASN A 95 0.47 -3.62 17.06
C ASN A 95 -0.18 -2.73 15.99
N ARG A 96 -1.44 -2.35 16.19
CA ARG A 96 -2.16 -1.50 15.24
C ARG A 96 -1.42 -0.19 14.99
N ASN A 97 -1.32 0.19 13.73
CA ASN A 97 -0.71 1.44 13.28
C ASN A 97 0.79 1.59 13.54
N ILE A 98 1.49 0.55 13.99
CA ILE A 98 2.91 0.68 14.32
C ILE A 98 3.78 0.61 13.06
N ALA A 99 3.75 -0.52 12.35
CA ALA A 99 4.59 -0.66 11.14
C ALA A 99 4.15 0.31 10.04
N VAL A 100 2.85 0.52 9.88
CA VAL A 100 2.34 1.39 8.82
C VAL A 100 2.78 2.84 9.03
N LYS A 101 2.88 3.32 10.26
CA LYS A 101 3.38 4.68 10.53
C LYS A 101 4.86 4.80 10.21
N LYS A 102 5.64 3.76 10.47
CA LYS A 102 7.05 3.73 10.08
C LYS A 102 7.20 3.70 8.57
N LEU A 103 6.33 2.95 7.89
CA LEU A 103 6.29 2.89 6.44
C LEU A 103 5.96 4.26 5.85
N GLU A 104 4.95 4.92 6.39
CA GLU A 104 4.60 6.28 5.98
C GLU A 104 5.77 7.24 6.13
N SER A 105 6.44 7.21 7.29
CA SER A 105 7.59 8.07 7.54
C SER A 105 8.70 7.83 6.53
N LYS A 106 8.98 6.57 6.21
CA LYS A 106 9.98 6.20 5.22
C LYS A 106 9.60 6.73 3.84
N MET A 107 8.34 6.60 3.46
CA MET A 107 7.86 7.13 2.18
C MET A 107 8.01 8.65 2.11
N ARG A 108 7.67 9.36 3.17
CA ARG A 108 7.78 10.82 3.21
C ARG A 108 9.23 11.29 3.14
N GLU A 109 10.14 10.59 3.81
CA GLU A 109 11.56 10.93 3.79
C GLU A 109 12.22 10.63 2.46
N GLU A 110 11.99 9.41 1.93
CA GLU A 110 12.73 8.89 0.79
C GLU A 110 12.07 9.20 -0.54
N LEU A 111 10.73 9.37 -0.55
CA LEU A 111 9.94 9.57 -1.76
C LEU A 111 9.12 10.87 -1.66
N PRO A 112 9.79 12.03 -1.59
CA PRO A 112 9.07 13.30 -1.39
C PRO A 112 8.14 13.67 -2.54
N GLY A 113 8.32 13.08 -3.72
CA GLY A 113 7.42 13.28 -4.85
C GLY A 113 6.08 12.55 -4.75
N ILE A 114 5.89 11.74 -3.69
CA ILE A 114 4.64 11.07 -3.41
C ILE A 114 4.00 11.73 -2.19
N SER A 115 2.80 12.29 -2.36
CA SER A 115 2.02 12.82 -1.24
C SER A 115 1.24 11.66 -0.63
N VAL A 116 1.60 11.23 0.56
CA VAL A 116 0.92 10.14 1.26
C VAL A 116 -0.35 10.68 1.89
N LEU A 117 -1.51 10.24 1.40
CA LEU A 117 -2.80 10.82 1.78
C LEU A 117 -3.47 10.09 2.95
N ASP A 118 -3.19 8.80 3.11
CA ASP A 118 -3.92 8.00 4.09
C ASP A 118 -3.16 6.73 4.47
N LEU A 119 -3.58 6.11 5.58
CA LEU A 119 -3.01 4.87 6.11
C LEU A 119 -4.11 3.87 6.40
N LEU A 120 -3.81 2.58 6.23
CA LEU A 120 -4.70 1.51 6.64
C LEU A 120 -3.91 0.47 7.42
N SER A 121 -4.42 0.08 8.59
CA SER A 121 -3.82 -1.00 9.40
C SER A 121 -4.89 -2.06 9.62
N ALA A 122 -4.68 -3.26 9.09
CA ALA A 122 -5.67 -4.32 9.08
C ALA A 122 -5.29 -5.46 10.01
N LYS A 123 -6.22 -5.89 10.84
CA LYS A 123 -5.96 -6.91 11.86
C LYS A 123 -6.01 -8.32 11.30
N VAL A 124 -5.03 -9.12 11.71
CA VAL A 124 -4.97 -10.56 11.47
C VAL A 124 -5.24 -11.26 12.80
N THR A 125 -6.04 -12.32 12.80
CA THR A 125 -6.43 -13.00 14.03
C THR A 125 -5.31 -13.78 14.69
N GLY A 126 -4.28 -14.12 13.93
CA GLY A 126 -3.09 -14.81 14.41
C GLY A 126 -1.98 -14.68 13.40
N ARG A 127 -0.81 -15.24 13.72
CA ARG A 127 0.39 -15.09 12.88
C ARG A 127 0.16 -15.45 11.41
N LYS A 128 -0.58 -16.54 11.15
CA LYS A 128 -0.83 -17.01 9.79
C LYS A 128 -2.19 -16.60 9.24
N GLY A 129 -2.97 -15.90 10.03
CA GLY A 129 -4.32 -15.50 9.63
C GLY A 129 -5.39 -16.31 10.35
N PRO A 130 -6.63 -16.23 9.89
CA PRO A 130 -7.08 -15.37 8.80
C PRO A 130 -7.17 -13.90 9.22
N LEU A 131 -7.51 -13.04 8.26
CA LEU A 131 -7.85 -11.65 8.56
C LEU A 131 -9.05 -11.61 9.51
N ALA A 132 -9.09 -10.60 10.39
CA ALA A 132 -10.24 -10.39 11.25
C ALA A 132 -11.46 -10.05 10.40
N ASP A 133 -12.66 -10.27 10.98
CA ASP A 133 -13.91 -9.97 10.29
C ASP A 133 -13.95 -8.50 9.85
N ASP A 134 -14.55 -8.26 8.68
CA ASP A 134 -14.75 -6.93 8.11
C ASP A 134 -13.50 -6.23 7.61
N GLU A 135 -12.30 -6.79 7.77
CA GLU A 135 -11.07 -6.13 7.32
C GLU A 135 -10.98 -6.04 5.79
N GLU A 136 -11.43 -7.06 5.06
CA GLU A 136 -11.44 -6.98 3.60
C GLU A 136 -12.43 -5.93 3.11
N SER A 137 -13.62 -5.84 3.74
CA SER A 137 -14.61 -4.79 3.43
C SER A 137 -14.05 -3.41 3.71
N ARG A 138 -13.37 -3.25 4.85
CA ARG A 138 -12.76 -1.98 5.24
C ARG A 138 -11.67 -1.57 4.26
N ALA A 139 -10.89 -2.55 3.78
CA ALA A 139 -9.86 -2.30 2.78
C ALA A 139 -10.46 -1.87 1.43
N ARG A 140 -11.56 -2.51 1.03
CA ARG A 140 -12.25 -2.13 -0.20
C ARG A 140 -12.79 -0.70 -0.11
N GLU A 141 -13.38 -0.33 1.02
CA GLU A 141 -13.87 1.04 1.25
C GLU A 141 -12.73 2.05 1.27
N PHE A 142 -11.59 1.68 1.84
CA PHE A 142 -10.38 2.49 1.78
C PHE A 142 -9.98 2.74 0.33
N GLY A 143 -10.04 1.70 -0.51
CA GLY A 143 -9.74 1.80 -1.93
C GLY A 143 -10.71 2.71 -2.68
N ILE A 144 -12.00 2.63 -2.36
CA ILE A 144 -13.01 3.52 -2.96
C ILE A 144 -12.70 4.98 -2.63
N ALA A 145 -12.46 5.28 -1.35
CA ALA A 145 -12.13 6.63 -0.92
C ALA A 145 -10.85 7.14 -1.58
N PHE A 146 -9.83 6.29 -1.68
CA PHE A 146 -8.59 6.65 -2.34
C PHE A 146 -8.79 6.91 -3.83
N GLY A 147 -9.56 6.06 -4.50
CA GLY A 147 -9.88 6.23 -5.93
C GLY A 147 -10.60 7.55 -6.22
N GLU A 148 -11.50 7.95 -5.33
CA GLU A 148 -12.16 9.26 -5.45
C GLU A 148 -11.16 10.41 -5.35
N LYS A 149 -10.21 10.32 -4.42
CA LYS A 149 -9.15 11.32 -4.28
C LYS A 149 -8.24 11.33 -5.52
N LEU A 150 -7.96 10.17 -6.08
CA LEU A 150 -7.13 10.04 -7.27
C LEU A 150 -7.72 10.81 -8.45
N LEU A 151 -9.04 10.76 -8.61
CA LEU A 151 -9.70 11.48 -9.71
C LEU A 151 -9.72 12.98 -9.52
N LEU A 152 -9.64 13.47 -8.27
CA LEU A 152 -9.63 14.90 -7.97
C LEU A 152 -8.26 15.53 -8.22
N ASP A 153 -7.24 14.73 -8.35
CA ASP A 153 -5.84 15.18 -8.40
C ASP A 153 -5.36 15.53 -9.81
#